data_625a7aba08169855d935cb61f2752ab8
#
_entry.id   625a7aba08169855d935cb61f2752ab8
#
_cell.length_a   1.000
_cell.length_b   1.000
_cell.length_c   1.000
_cell.angle_alpha   90.00
_cell.angle_beta   90.00
_cell.angle_gamma   90.00
#
_symmetry.space_group_name_H-M   'P 1'
#
loop_
_entity.id
_entity.type
_entity.pdbx_description
1 polymer ?
#
loop_
_entity_poly.entity_id
_entity_poly.type
_entity_poly.pdbx_seq_one_letter_code
_entity_poly.pdbx_strand_id
1 'polypeptide(L)'
;ENFMNQESQTPHKRRVRYKGKYPKKFEEKYKELQPEKYKDTIEHVISKGNTPAGMHISIMVKEIIDFLEIKPGQVGFDATLGYGGHTRAMLECLKGQGHMYATDVDPIESAKTKKRLADAGCGEDILTIRLQNFCTIDEIAKEAGGFDFVLADLGVSSMQIDNPDRGFSFKVDGPLDLRLNPEKGISAAERLAQIEEDELAGMLWENSDEPYAEELAHAIVTERKHGKPIDTTTRLREVIEETLSFLPEKEKKDTVKKTCQRTFQALRIDVNNEFEVLYEFMEKLPGALKPGGRAAILTFHSGEDKLVKKALKQGYKEGVYSEIANDVVRPSAEECAQNGSARS
;
A
#
# COMPACT_ATOMS: atom_id res chain seq x y z
N GLU A 1 -33.09 -42.96 7.69
CA GLU A 1 -31.62 -42.79 7.62
C GLU A 1 -31.33 -41.45 7.01
N ASN A 2 -31.24 -40.41 7.87
CA ASN A 2 -30.87 -39.10 7.50
C ASN A 2 -29.34 -39.04 7.44
N PHE A 3 -28.80 -39.07 6.25
CA PHE A 3 -27.46 -38.57 6.01
C PHE A 3 -27.53 -37.04 6.08
N MET A 4 -27.26 -36.51 7.25
CA MET A 4 -26.87 -35.13 7.34
C MET A 4 -25.56 -34.99 6.58
N ASN A 5 -25.64 -34.40 5.41
CA ASN A 5 -24.49 -33.79 4.76
C ASN A 5 -23.93 -32.72 5.71
N GLN A 6 -22.91 -33.08 6.44
CA GLN A 6 -21.98 -32.10 6.92
C GLN A 6 -21.30 -31.52 5.68
N GLU A 7 -21.92 -30.50 5.11
CA GLU A 7 -21.17 -29.58 4.31
C GLU A 7 -20.06 -29.07 5.21
N SER A 8 -18.86 -29.55 4.97
CA SER A 8 -17.67 -28.97 5.53
C SER A 8 -17.73 -27.50 5.09
N GLN A 9 -18.07 -26.62 6.01
CA GLN A 9 -18.01 -25.19 5.78
C GLN A 9 -16.57 -24.89 5.42
N THR A 10 -16.34 -24.75 4.13
CA THR A 10 -15.06 -24.23 3.65
C THR A 10 -14.83 -22.91 4.36
N PRO A 11 -13.61 -22.67 4.88
CA PRO A 11 -13.30 -21.42 5.56
C PRO A 11 -13.75 -20.27 4.69
N HIS A 12 -14.39 -19.29 5.31
CA HIS A 12 -14.96 -18.16 4.58
C HIS A 12 -13.87 -17.56 3.70
N LYS A 13 -14.07 -17.67 2.43
CA LYS A 13 -13.16 -17.07 1.47
C LYS A 13 -13.47 -15.59 1.41
N ARG A 14 -12.44 -14.79 1.53
CA ARG A 14 -12.54 -13.39 1.26
C ARG A 14 -13.33 -13.14 -0.02
N ARG A 15 -14.11 -12.09 -0.05
CA ARG A 15 -14.87 -11.69 -1.24
C ARG A 15 -13.94 -11.57 -2.44
N VAL A 16 -14.10 -12.46 -3.38
CA VAL A 16 -13.37 -12.39 -4.64
C VAL A 16 -14.10 -11.39 -5.53
N ARG A 17 -13.66 -10.15 -5.50
CA ARG A 17 -14.27 -9.07 -6.30
C ARG A 17 -13.75 -9.02 -7.73
N TYR A 18 -12.67 -9.67 -8.01
CA TYR A 18 -12.03 -9.72 -9.31
C TYR A 18 -11.83 -11.14 -9.84
N LYS A 19 -12.84 -11.98 -9.64
CA LYS A 19 -13.01 -13.26 -10.34
C LYS A 19 -11.79 -14.21 -10.25
N GLY A 20 -11.23 -14.37 -9.07
CA GLY A 20 -10.14 -15.31 -8.85
C GLY A 20 -8.78 -14.93 -9.42
N LYS A 21 -8.62 -13.73 -9.94
CA LYS A 21 -7.29 -13.21 -10.33
C LYS A 21 -6.41 -12.89 -9.12
N TYR A 22 -7.02 -12.90 -7.96
CA TYR A 22 -6.33 -12.71 -6.68
C TYR A 22 -5.44 -13.91 -6.36
N PRO A 23 -4.17 -13.69 -6.04
CA PRO A 23 -3.28 -14.79 -5.68
C PRO A 23 -3.69 -15.42 -4.35
N LYS A 24 -3.71 -16.75 -4.28
CA LYS A 24 -4.13 -17.49 -3.08
C LYS A 24 -2.98 -17.83 -2.15
N LYS A 25 -1.78 -17.87 -2.67
CA LYS A 25 -0.56 -18.11 -1.89
C LYS A 25 0.53 -17.19 -2.40
N PHE A 26 1.21 -16.59 -1.48
CA PHE A 26 2.38 -15.80 -1.76
C PHE A 26 3.57 -16.45 -1.06
N GLU A 27 4.64 -16.68 -1.76
CA GLU A 27 5.93 -16.92 -1.13
C GLU A 27 6.44 -15.58 -0.65
N GLU A 28 5.95 -15.22 0.50
CA GLU A 28 6.10 -13.88 1.03
C GLU A 28 7.49 -13.64 1.56
N LYS A 29 8.06 -12.56 1.15
CA LYS A 29 9.24 -11.97 1.76
C LYS A 29 8.91 -10.54 2.12
N TYR A 30 7.87 -10.38 2.93
CA TYR A 30 7.50 -9.09 3.42
C TYR A 30 8.65 -8.46 4.20
N LYS A 31 9.14 -7.36 3.69
CA LYS A 31 10.20 -6.61 4.35
C LYS A 31 9.58 -5.40 5.01
N GLU A 32 9.61 -5.40 6.32
CA GLU A 32 9.13 -4.29 7.09
C GLU A 32 9.94 -3.03 6.81
N LEU A 33 9.24 -1.92 6.71
CA LEU A 33 9.85 -0.61 6.83
C LEU A 33 10.43 -0.48 8.24
N GLN A 34 11.72 -0.20 8.36
CA GLN A 34 12.38 -0.01 9.65
C GLN A 34 12.39 1.47 10.02
N PRO A 35 11.45 1.94 10.88
CA PRO A 35 11.34 3.36 11.22
C PRO A 35 12.63 3.96 11.80
N GLU A 36 13.39 3.14 12.52
CA GLU A 36 14.67 3.58 13.12
C GLU A 36 15.70 3.94 12.06
N LYS A 37 15.86 3.08 11.04
CA LYS A 37 16.75 3.39 9.91
C LYS A 37 16.27 4.58 9.10
N TYR A 38 14.97 4.75 9.00
CA TYR A 38 14.38 5.90 8.34
C TYR A 38 14.69 7.20 9.09
N LYS A 39 14.59 7.19 10.42
CA LYS A 39 14.98 8.34 11.27
C LYS A 39 16.44 8.70 11.10
N ASP A 40 17.32 7.71 11.19
CA ASP A 40 18.75 7.91 11.00
C ASP A 40 19.06 8.52 9.63
N THR A 41 18.35 8.08 8.60
CA THR A 41 18.51 8.61 7.25
C THR A 41 18.05 10.07 7.17
N ILE A 42 16.92 10.41 7.80
CA ILE A 42 16.41 11.79 7.88
C ILE A 42 17.41 12.67 8.64
N GLU A 43 17.89 12.25 9.77
CA GLU A 43 18.87 12.97 10.58
C GLU A 43 20.15 13.21 9.79
N HIS A 44 20.61 12.20 9.04
CA HIS A 44 21.76 12.32 8.18
C HIS A 44 21.54 13.34 7.04
N VAL A 45 20.36 13.34 6.44
CA VAL A 45 19.99 14.32 5.40
C VAL A 45 19.91 15.73 5.98
N ILE A 46 19.32 15.88 7.17
CA ILE A 46 19.25 17.14 7.89
C ILE A 46 20.65 17.65 8.27
N SER A 47 21.52 16.76 8.75
CA SER A 47 22.89 17.10 9.12
C SER A 47 23.74 17.60 7.96
N LYS A 48 23.35 17.26 6.72
CA LYS A 48 23.97 17.77 5.48
C LYS A 48 23.40 19.12 5.01
N GLY A 49 22.57 19.76 5.82
CA GLY A 49 21.97 21.07 5.50
C GLY A 49 20.77 21.00 4.55
N ASN A 50 20.21 19.81 4.35
CA ASN A 50 18.99 19.66 3.60
C ASN A 50 17.76 19.98 4.47
N THR A 51 16.74 20.56 3.85
CA THR A 51 15.57 21.06 4.56
C THR A 51 14.73 19.95 5.20
N PRO A 52 13.87 20.26 6.18
CA PRO A 52 12.89 19.33 6.75
C PRO A 52 11.95 18.64 5.73
N ALA A 53 11.95 19.05 4.48
CA ALA A 53 11.40 18.25 3.39
C ALA A 53 12.02 16.84 3.37
N GLY A 54 13.15 16.64 4.03
CA GLY A 54 13.73 15.34 4.34
C GLY A 54 13.03 14.53 5.43
N MET A 55 11.86 14.93 5.92
CA MET A 55 11.01 14.12 6.78
C MET A 55 10.49 12.88 6.04
N HIS A 56 10.54 12.89 4.73
CA HIS A 56 10.25 11.75 3.88
C HIS A 56 11.21 11.72 2.70
N ILE A 57 11.83 10.56 2.47
CA ILE A 57 12.71 10.34 1.33
C ILE A 57 11.98 9.42 0.36
N SER A 58 11.61 9.95 -0.79
CA SER A 58 11.00 9.18 -1.87
C SER A 58 11.99 8.18 -2.43
N ILE A 59 11.55 6.95 -2.62
CA ILE A 59 12.39 5.86 -3.13
C ILE A 59 12.41 5.82 -4.65
N MET A 60 13.52 5.31 -5.21
CA MET A 60 13.66 5.03 -6.64
C MET A 60 13.35 6.21 -7.57
N VAL A 61 13.55 7.43 -7.11
CA VAL A 61 13.26 8.65 -7.89
C VAL A 61 14.02 8.61 -9.22
N LYS A 62 15.31 8.28 -9.18
CA LYS A 62 16.13 8.20 -10.39
C LYS A 62 15.59 7.18 -11.39
N GLU A 63 15.32 5.96 -10.94
CA GLU A 63 14.82 4.87 -11.78
C GLU A 63 13.45 5.23 -12.40
N ILE A 64 12.57 5.85 -11.63
CA ILE A 64 11.26 6.30 -12.09
C ILE A 64 11.40 7.37 -13.17
N ILE A 65 12.20 8.40 -12.91
CA ILE A 65 12.41 9.51 -13.84
C ILE A 65 13.08 9.00 -15.13
N ASP A 66 14.10 8.15 -15.02
CA ASP A 66 14.77 7.56 -16.18
C ASP A 66 13.80 6.72 -17.02
N PHE A 67 12.94 5.94 -16.37
CA PHE A 67 11.98 5.08 -17.06
C PHE A 67 10.86 5.86 -17.74
N LEU A 68 10.28 6.85 -17.06
CA LEU A 68 9.12 7.58 -17.58
C LEU A 68 9.45 8.53 -18.73
N GLU A 69 10.70 8.93 -18.88
CA GLU A 69 11.16 9.82 -19.96
C GLU A 69 10.25 11.06 -20.14
N ILE A 70 9.98 11.73 -19.02
CA ILE A 70 9.08 12.89 -18.98
C ILE A 70 9.66 14.05 -19.78
N LYS A 71 8.82 14.65 -20.62
CA LYS A 71 9.19 15.80 -21.45
C LYS A 71 8.29 17.00 -21.16
N PRO A 72 8.79 18.22 -21.27
CA PRO A 72 7.97 19.43 -21.18
C PRO A 72 6.76 19.35 -22.12
N GLY A 73 5.62 19.82 -21.65
CA GLY A 73 4.36 19.80 -22.40
C GLY A 73 3.51 18.56 -22.18
N GLN A 74 4.05 17.53 -21.55
CA GLN A 74 3.32 16.30 -21.27
C GLN A 74 2.33 16.45 -20.11
N VAL A 75 1.41 15.49 -20.02
CA VAL A 75 0.40 15.39 -18.96
C VAL A 75 0.62 14.07 -18.21
N GLY A 76 0.72 14.15 -16.90
CA GLY A 76 1.01 12.99 -16.07
C GLY A 76 0.01 12.78 -14.95
N PHE A 77 0.08 11.60 -14.35
CA PHE A 77 -0.75 11.20 -13.23
C PHE A 77 0.08 10.50 -12.15
N ASP A 78 -0.04 10.99 -10.93
CA ASP A 78 0.46 10.31 -9.73
C ASP A 78 -0.74 9.74 -8.96
N ALA A 79 -0.89 8.43 -8.99
CA ALA A 79 -1.99 7.72 -8.34
C ALA A 79 -1.94 7.82 -6.81
N THR A 80 -0.76 8.06 -6.26
CA THR A 80 -0.47 7.96 -4.83
C THR A 80 0.33 9.18 -4.37
N LEU A 81 -0.33 10.33 -4.28
CA LEU A 81 0.32 11.59 -3.96
C LEU A 81 1.23 11.52 -2.72
N GLY A 82 0.70 11.02 -1.61
CA GLY A 82 1.43 10.88 -0.36
C GLY A 82 2.09 12.18 0.10
N TYR A 83 3.39 12.12 0.36
CA TYR A 83 4.18 13.29 0.73
C TYR A 83 4.43 14.27 -0.43
N GLY A 84 4.29 13.79 -1.66
CA GLY A 84 4.48 14.60 -2.86
C GLY A 84 5.89 14.62 -3.43
N GLY A 85 6.79 13.80 -2.90
CA GLY A 85 8.18 13.75 -3.37
C GLY A 85 8.31 13.29 -4.82
N HIS A 86 7.62 12.25 -5.20
CA HIS A 86 7.59 11.78 -6.59
C HIS A 86 6.88 12.79 -7.50
N THR A 87 5.74 13.33 -7.08
CA THR A 87 5.03 14.37 -7.83
C THR A 87 5.93 15.57 -8.10
N ARG A 88 6.64 16.04 -7.09
CA ARG A 88 7.57 17.18 -7.24
C ARG A 88 8.69 16.86 -8.23
N ALA A 89 9.30 15.68 -8.12
CA ALA A 89 10.36 15.28 -9.04
C ALA A 89 9.87 15.19 -10.49
N MET A 90 8.66 14.67 -10.70
CA MET A 90 8.07 14.60 -12.04
C MET A 90 7.70 16.00 -12.57
N LEU A 91 7.18 16.88 -11.73
CA LEU A 91 6.89 18.26 -12.11
C LEU A 91 8.14 19.03 -12.55
N GLU A 92 9.26 18.80 -11.90
CA GLU A 92 10.54 19.41 -12.29
C GLU A 92 10.93 19.03 -13.73
N CYS A 93 10.62 17.81 -14.16
CA CYS A 93 10.87 17.38 -15.53
C CYS A 93 10.00 18.09 -16.57
N LEU A 94 8.84 18.58 -16.18
CA LEU A 94 7.95 19.36 -17.07
C LEU A 94 8.42 20.78 -17.32
N LYS A 95 9.31 21.31 -16.49
CA LYS A 95 9.88 22.67 -16.64
C LYS A 95 8.83 23.77 -16.81
N GLY A 96 7.75 23.68 -16.05
CA GLY A 96 6.65 24.65 -16.10
C GLY A 96 5.72 24.48 -17.31
N GLN A 97 5.90 23.47 -18.12
CA GLN A 97 5.09 23.22 -19.33
C GLN A 97 4.40 21.87 -19.22
N GLY A 98 3.09 21.85 -19.34
CA GLY A 98 2.28 20.65 -19.18
C GLY A 98 1.48 20.69 -17.89
N HIS A 99 1.03 19.53 -17.44
CA HIS A 99 0.19 19.43 -16.25
C HIS A 99 0.31 18.07 -15.59
N MET A 100 0.14 18.04 -14.26
CA MET A 100 -0.01 16.80 -13.52
C MET A 100 -1.33 16.76 -12.76
N TYR A 101 -1.89 15.56 -12.71
CA TYR A 101 -2.98 15.20 -11.82
C TYR A 101 -2.44 14.24 -10.77
N ALA A 102 -2.89 14.39 -9.55
CA ALA A 102 -2.51 13.48 -8.45
C ALA A 102 -3.73 13.16 -7.59
N THR A 103 -3.80 11.94 -7.11
CA THR A 103 -4.87 11.50 -6.22
C THR A 103 -4.33 11.01 -4.89
N ASP A 104 -5.13 11.18 -3.87
CA ASP A 104 -4.96 10.59 -2.56
C ASP A 104 -6.34 10.37 -1.94
N VAL A 105 -6.48 9.34 -1.13
CA VAL A 105 -7.71 9.08 -0.38
C VAL A 105 -7.66 9.65 1.04
N ASP A 106 -6.47 10.02 1.50
CA ASP A 106 -6.23 10.54 2.84
C ASP A 106 -6.46 12.06 2.90
N PRO A 107 -7.55 12.52 3.54
CA PRO A 107 -7.84 13.96 3.59
C PRO A 107 -6.84 14.73 4.44
N ILE A 108 -6.22 14.09 5.43
CA ILE A 108 -5.28 14.71 6.36
C ILE A 108 -3.95 14.95 5.66
N GLU A 109 -3.35 13.89 5.12
CA GLU A 109 -2.04 13.97 4.48
C GLU A 109 -2.09 14.71 3.14
N SER A 110 -3.17 14.57 2.36
CA SER A 110 -3.30 15.30 1.10
C SER A 110 -3.37 16.81 1.28
N ALA A 111 -4.06 17.30 2.32
CA ALA A 111 -4.12 18.71 2.63
C ALA A 111 -2.73 19.28 2.98
N LYS A 112 -1.96 18.58 3.79
CA LYS A 112 -0.59 18.93 4.14
C LYS A 112 0.32 18.96 2.91
N THR A 113 0.19 17.96 2.05
CA THR A 113 1.00 17.84 0.83
C THR A 113 0.66 18.94 -0.16
N LYS A 114 -0.62 19.25 -0.35
CA LYS A 114 -1.07 20.34 -1.23
C LYS A 114 -0.43 21.66 -0.83
N LYS A 115 -0.45 21.98 0.47
CA LYS A 115 0.18 23.18 1.00
C LYS A 115 1.70 23.17 0.76
N ARG A 116 2.35 22.07 1.08
CA ARG A 116 3.80 21.92 0.93
C ARG A 116 4.26 22.10 -0.51
N LEU A 117 3.53 21.54 -1.46
CA LEU A 117 3.82 21.66 -2.89
C LEU A 117 3.54 23.09 -3.39
N ALA A 118 2.46 23.72 -2.95
CA ALA A 118 2.15 25.11 -3.28
C ALA A 118 3.25 26.06 -2.79
N ASP A 119 3.73 25.87 -1.56
CA ASP A 119 4.84 26.64 -0.98
C ASP A 119 6.15 26.41 -1.74
N ALA A 120 6.30 25.27 -2.40
CA ALA A 120 7.45 24.95 -3.25
C ALA A 120 7.30 25.44 -4.71
N GLY A 121 6.25 26.18 -5.02
CA GLY A 121 6.00 26.69 -6.36
C GLY A 121 5.17 25.78 -7.27
N CYS A 122 4.63 24.68 -6.74
CA CYS A 122 3.80 23.73 -7.47
C CYS A 122 2.31 23.99 -7.15
N GLY A 123 1.75 25.03 -7.73
CA GLY A 123 0.37 25.42 -7.54
C GLY A 123 -0.61 24.80 -8.55
N GLU A 124 -1.86 25.24 -8.50
CA GLU A 124 -2.96 24.70 -9.30
C GLU A 124 -2.81 24.93 -10.80
N ASP A 125 -1.95 25.85 -11.20
CA ASP A 125 -1.62 26.11 -12.61
C ASP A 125 -0.92 24.93 -13.29
N ILE A 126 -0.19 24.11 -12.53
CA ILE A 126 0.56 22.95 -13.04
C ILE A 126 0.16 21.63 -12.42
N LEU A 127 -0.54 21.65 -11.30
CA LEU A 127 -0.89 20.46 -10.51
C LEU A 127 -2.34 20.51 -10.05
N THR A 128 -3.11 19.48 -10.38
CA THR A 128 -4.46 19.25 -9.88
C THR A 128 -4.45 18.07 -8.92
N ILE A 129 -4.76 18.34 -7.65
CA ILE A 129 -4.87 17.30 -6.61
C ILE A 129 -6.33 16.98 -6.36
N ARG A 130 -6.68 15.70 -6.41
CA ARG A 130 -8.05 15.20 -6.14
C ARG A 130 -8.05 14.26 -4.95
N LEU A 131 -8.97 14.48 -4.03
CA LEU A 131 -9.24 13.55 -2.93
C LEU A 131 -10.14 12.43 -3.46
N GLN A 132 -9.54 11.49 -4.16
CA GLN A 132 -10.19 10.37 -4.83
C GLN A 132 -9.34 9.12 -4.75
N ASN A 133 -9.98 7.98 -4.92
CA ASN A 133 -9.26 6.72 -5.06
C ASN A 133 -8.66 6.63 -6.48
N PHE A 134 -7.44 6.13 -6.60
CA PHE A 134 -6.78 6.02 -7.91
C PHE A 134 -7.44 5.01 -8.85
N CYS A 135 -8.34 4.15 -8.37
CA CYS A 135 -9.15 3.32 -9.27
C CYS A 135 -10.11 4.15 -10.16
N THR A 136 -10.28 5.44 -9.87
CA THR A 136 -11.02 6.39 -10.71
C THR A 136 -10.17 7.03 -11.81
N ILE A 137 -9.04 6.45 -12.13
CA ILE A 137 -8.11 6.96 -13.16
C ILE A 137 -8.81 7.22 -14.51
N ASP A 138 -9.81 6.44 -14.87
CA ASP A 138 -10.59 6.61 -16.10
C ASP A 138 -11.31 7.95 -16.15
N GLU A 139 -11.90 8.39 -15.04
CA GLU A 139 -12.58 9.68 -14.93
C GLU A 139 -11.60 10.83 -15.08
N ILE A 140 -10.45 10.73 -14.41
CA ILE A 140 -9.40 11.76 -14.44
C ILE A 140 -8.73 11.81 -15.83
N ALA A 141 -8.52 10.65 -16.45
CA ALA A 141 -7.99 10.57 -17.81
C ALA A 141 -8.93 11.24 -18.84
N LYS A 142 -10.23 11.12 -18.67
CA LYS A 142 -11.20 11.82 -19.50
C LYS A 142 -11.05 13.34 -19.42
N GLU A 143 -10.91 13.85 -18.22
CA GLU A 143 -10.68 15.28 -17.96
C GLU A 143 -9.35 15.74 -18.57
N ALA A 144 -8.30 14.95 -18.40
CA ALA A 144 -6.94 15.27 -18.83
C ALA A 144 -6.70 15.04 -20.33
N GLY A 145 -7.51 14.26 -21.01
CA GLY A 145 -7.25 13.81 -22.37
C GLY A 145 -6.26 12.66 -22.48
N GLY A 146 -6.10 11.88 -21.43
CA GLY A 146 -5.14 10.80 -21.31
C GLY A 146 -3.80 11.26 -20.71
N PHE A 147 -2.97 10.29 -20.34
CA PHE A 147 -1.70 10.55 -19.69
C PHE A 147 -0.51 10.06 -20.51
N ASP A 148 0.54 10.88 -20.56
CA ASP A 148 1.82 10.51 -21.13
C ASP A 148 2.64 9.67 -20.16
N PHE A 149 2.47 9.90 -18.85
CA PHE A 149 3.12 9.13 -17.82
C PHE A 149 2.23 8.94 -16.60
N VAL A 150 2.36 7.78 -15.96
CA VAL A 150 1.61 7.40 -14.75
C VAL A 150 2.56 6.76 -13.75
N LEU A 151 2.44 7.17 -12.50
CA LEU A 151 3.13 6.53 -11.37
C LEU A 151 2.11 6.08 -10.34
N ALA A 152 2.31 4.91 -9.78
CA ALA A 152 1.65 4.45 -8.57
C ALA A 152 2.70 3.92 -7.58
N ASP A 153 2.74 4.50 -6.39
CA ASP A 153 3.58 4.11 -5.28
C ASP A 153 2.67 3.52 -4.19
N LEU A 154 2.54 2.19 -4.21
CA LEU A 154 1.54 1.49 -3.41
C LEU A 154 1.91 1.42 -1.93
N GLY A 155 0.91 1.25 -1.09
CA GLY A 155 1.06 1.08 0.36
C GLY A 155 0.80 2.35 1.14
N VAL A 156 1.48 2.48 2.27
CA VAL A 156 1.35 3.61 3.19
C VAL A 156 2.65 4.39 3.30
N SER A 157 2.54 5.69 3.52
CA SER A 157 3.68 6.56 3.72
C SER A 157 4.23 6.44 5.15
N SER A 158 5.49 6.82 5.33
CA SER A 158 6.10 6.88 6.66
C SER A 158 5.37 7.84 7.61
N MET A 159 4.80 8.94 7.11
CA MET A 159 4.01 9.85 7.95
C MET A 159 2.75 9.18 8.49
N GLN A 160 2.09 8.35 7.68
CA GLN A 160 0.94 7.57 8.14
C GLN A 160 1.37 6.53 9.18
N ILE A 161 2.47 5.81 8.94
CA ILE A 161 2.99 4.81 9.87
C ILE A 161 3.42 5.44 11.20
N ASP A 162 4.06 6.60 11.16
CA ASP A 162 4.60 7.28 12.34
C ASP A 162 3.54 7.98 13.19
N ASN A 163 2.32 8.11 12.69
CA ASN A 163 1.22 8.69 13.43
C ASN A 163 0.47 7.59 14.22
N PRO A 164 0.59 7.56 15.58
CA PRO A 164 -0.05 6.53 16.39
C PRO A 164 -1.57 6.48 16.24
N ASP A 165 -2.22 7.59 15.95
CA ASP A 165 -3.68 7.68 15.81
C ASP A 165 -4.20 6.94 14.58
N ARG A 166 -3.34 6.65 13.62
CA ARG A 166 -3.70 5.94 12.41
C ARG A 166 -3.66 4.42 12.55
N GLY A 167 -2.93 3.90 13.53
CA GLY A 167 -2.89 2.49 13.87
C GLY A 167 -2.12 1.58 12.90
N PHE A 168 -1.25 2.12 12.06
CA PHE A 168 -0.49 1.32 11.10
C PHE A 168 0.69 0.56 11.71
N SER A 169 1.22 1.02 12.83
CA SER A 169 2.36 0.41 13.51
C SER A 169 1.93 -0.36 14.75
N PHE A 170 2.41 -1.59 14.88
CA PHE A 170 2.26 -2.39 16.11
C PHE A 170 3.31 -2.07 17.17
N LYS A 171 4.26 -1.20 16.87
CA LYS A 171 5.35 -0.81 17.79
C LYS A 171 4.93 0.27 18.77
N VAL A 172 3.94 1.05 18.44
CA VAL A 172 3.41 2.16 19.24
C VAL A 172 1.95 1.92 19.53
N ASP A 173 1.50 2.25 20.75
CA ASP A 173 0.09 2.16 21.09
C ASP A 173 -0.74 3.23 20.40
N GLY A 174 -1.90 2.83 19.94
CA GLY A 174 -2.88 3.70 19.32
C GLY A 174 -4.14 2.95 18.91
N PRO A 175 -5.16 3.67 18.43
CA PRO A 175 -6.38 3.03 17.94
C PRO A 175 -6.06 2.10 16.77
N LEU A 176 -6.70 0.95 16.73
CA LEU A 176 -6.54 -0.01 15.63
C LEU A 176 -7.43 0.41 14.46
N ASP A 177 -7.02 1.43 13.73
CA ASP A 177 -7.79 2.01 12.63
C ASP A 177 -7.44 1.40 11.28
N LEU A 178 -6.23 1.60 10.78
CA LEU A 178 -5.69 1.10 9.53
C LEU A 178 -6.35 1.65 8.25
N ARG A 179 -7.29 2.58 8.36
CA ARG A 179 -7.90 3.20 7.17
C ARG A 179 -6.96 4.24 6.56
N LEU A 180 -6.83 4.21 5.25
CA LEU A 180 -6.15 5.27 4.51
C LEU A 180 -6.97 6.58 4.54
N ASN A 181 -8.29 6.47 4.49
CA ASN A 181 -9.21 7.58 4.76
C ASN A 181 -9.96 7.32 6.06
N PRO A 182 -9.59 7.97 7.18
CA PRO A 182 -10.22 7.73 8.48
C PRO A 182 -11.66 8.25 8.57
N GLU A 183 -12.13 8.98 7.59
CA GLU A 183 -13.51 9.52 7.55
C GLU A 183 -14.49 8.58 6.84
N LYS A 184 -14.02 7.51 6.20
CA LYS A 184 -14.85 6.58 5.41
C LYS A 184 -14.68 5.14 5.83
N GLY A 185 -15.77 4.38 5.74
CA GLY A 185 -15.76 2.96 6.04
C GLY A 185 -15.61 2.68 7.53
N ILE A 186 -15.22 1.46 7.84
CA ILE A 186 -15.02 1.00 9.21
C ILE A 186 -13.53 0.79 9.51
N SER A 187 -13.14 1.03 10.75
CA SER A 187 -11.79 0.77 11.23
C SER A 187 -11.51 -0.73 11.33
N ALA A 188 -10.24 -1.10 11.45
CA ALA A 188 -9.88 -2.48 11.72
C ALA A 188 -10.44 -2.98 13.04
N ALA A 189 -10.49 -2.12 14.07
CA ALA A 189 -11.13 -2.46 15.36
C ALA A 189 -12.62 -2.81 15.18
N GLU A 190 -13.36 -2.01 14.45
CA GLU A 190 -14.77 -2.28 14.15
C GLU A 190 -14.93 -3.55 13.29
N ARG A 191 -14.03 -3.77 12.35
CA ARG A 191 -14.00 -4.98 11.53
C ARG A 191 -13.79 -6.23 12.39
N LEU A 192 -12.85 -6.21 13.31
CA LEU A 192 -12.58 -7.32 14.23
C LEU A 192 -13.72 -7.53 15.24
N ALA A 193 -14.49 -6.51 15.56
CA ALA A 193 -15.66 -6.62 16.42
C ALA A 193 -16.83 -7.36 15.76
N GLN A 194 -16.87 -7.46 14.43
CA GLN A 194 -18.01 -7.95 13.67
C GLN A 194 -17.69 -9.19 12.82
N ILE A 195 -16.44 -9.42 12.48
CA ILE A 195 -16.05 -10.47 11.54
C ILE A 195 -16.24 -11.87 12.13
N GLU A 196 -16.74 -12.79 11.31
CA GLU A 196 -16.81 -14.19 11.67
C GLU A 196 -15.42 -14.84 11.67
N GLU A 197 -15.25 -15.88 12.52
CA GLU A 197 -13.95 -16.54 12.68
C GLU A 197 -13.39 -17.07 11.35
N ASP A 198 -14.22 -17.78 10.58
CA ASP A 198 -13.81 -18.37 9.30
C ASP A 198 -13.42 -17.30 8.28
N GLU A 199 -14.15 -16.20 8.26
CA GLU A 199 -13.83 -15.05 7.38
C GLU A 199 -12.50 -14.42 7.77
N LEU A 200 -12.25 -14.26 9.05
CA LEU A 200 -10.99 -13.70 9.55
C LEU A 200 -9.80 -14.60 9.22
N ALA A 201 -9.94 -15.91 9.41
CA ALA A 201 -8.90 -16.88 9.04
C ALA A 201 -8.61 -16.81 7.53
N GLY A 202 -9.65 -16.79 6.71
CA GLY A 202 -9.52 -16.63 5.26
C GLY A 202 -8.85 -15.32 4.85
N MET A 203 -9.20 -14.23 5.48
CA MET A 203 -8.59 -12.91 5.23
C MET A 203 -7.09 -12.91 5.56
N LEU A 204 -6.70 -13.41 6.72
CA LEU A 204 -5.30 -13.47 7.14
C LEU A 204 -4.47 -14.34 6.18
N TRP A 205 -5.03 -15.44 5.74
CA TRP A 205 -4.38 -16.33 4.78
C TRP A 205 -4.29 -15.72 3.39
N GLU A 206 -5.39 -15.22 2.85
CA GLU A 206 -5.44 -14.71 1.48
C GLU A 206 -4.71 -13.38 1.29
N ASN A 207 -4.71 -12.52 2.32
CA ASN A 207 -4.08 -11.19 2.20
C ASN A 207 -2.58 -11.20 2.49
N SER A 208 -2.10 -12.09 3.33
CA SER A 208 -0.70 -12.03 3.77
C SER A 208 -0.02 -13.38 3.99
N ASP A 209 -0.66 -14.48 3.60
CA ASP A 209 -0.14 -15.84 3.81
C ASP A 209 0.24 -16.14 5.27
N GLU A 210 -0.52 -15.62 6.22
CA GLU A 210 -0.24 -15.85 7.62
C GLU A 210 -0.40 -17.34 7.98
N PRO A 211 0.67 -18.04 8.38
CA PRO A 211 0.57 -19.48 8.65
C PRO A 211 -0.26 -19.81 9.88
N TYR A 212 -0.41 -18.89 10.82
CA TYR A 212 -1.22 -19.06 12.03
C TYR A 212 -2.60 -18.41 11.91
N ALA A 213 -3.11 -18.26 10.72
CA ALA A 213 -4.37 -17.58 10.43
C ALA A 213 -5.56 -18.14 11.23
N GLU A 214 -5.68 -19.46 11.30
CA GLU A 214 -6.79 -20.10 12.03
C GLU A 214 -6.68 -19.89 13.53
N GLU A 215 -5.51 -20.08 14.11
CA GLU A 215 -5.24 -19.90 15.54
C GLU A 215 -5.46 -18.45 15.98
N LEU A 216 -5.00 -17.50 15.16
CA LEU A 216 -5.21 -16.08 15.43
C LEU A 216 -6.66 -15.67 15.33
N ALA A 217 -7.36 -16.15 14.31
CA ALA A 217 -8.79 -15.86 14.14
C ALA A 217 -9.60 -16.41 15.34
N HIS A 218 -9.29 -17.62 15.77
CA HIS A 218 -9.92 -18.20 16.96
C HIS A 218 -9.63 -17.39 18.23
N ALA A 219 -8.39 -16.99 18.46
CA ALA A 219 -7.99 -16.19 19.61
C ALA A 219 -8.69 -14.83 19.63
N ILE A 220 -8.73 -14.13 18.51
CA ILE A 220 -9.37 -12.82 18.39
C ILE A 220 -10.86 -12.90 18.64
N VAL A 221 -11.55 -13.88 18.05
CA VAL A 221 -12.99 -14.05 18.23
C VAL A 221 -13.31 -14.49 19.66
N THR A 222 -12.47 -15.35 20.25
CA THR A 222 -12.63 -15.79 21.65
C THR A 222 -12.52 -14.61 22.62
N GLU A 223 -11.51 -13.76 22.46
CA GLU A 223 -11.33 -12.55 23.29
C GLU A 223 -12.53 -11.61 23.16
N ARG A 224 -13.01 -11.40 21.95
CA ARG A 224 -14.21 -10.61 21.70
C ARG A 224 -15.44 -11.15 22.43
N LYS A 225 -15.67 -12.45 22.37
CA LYS A 225 -16.79 -13.13 23.05
C LYS A 225 -16.70 -13.03 24.58
N HIS A 226 -15.50 -12.91 25.12
CA HIS A 226 -15.26 -12.72 26.56
C HIS A 226 -15.33 -11.24 26.99
N GLY A 227 -15.80 -10.36 26.12
CA GLY A 227 -15.92 -8.94 26.43
C GLY A 227 -14.59 -8.18 26.45
N LYS A 228 -13.55 -8.73 25.82
CA LYS A 228 -12.22 -8.12 25.69
C LYS A 228 -11.98 -7.73 24.23
N PRO A 229 -12.50 -6.60 23.76
CA PRO A 229 -12.36 -6.20 22.37
C PRO A 229 -10.90 -5.92 22.01
N ILE A 230 -10.59 -6.07 20.74
CA ILE A 230 -9.28 -5.78 20.19
C ILE A 230 -9.40 -4.47 19.42
N ASP A 231 -9.13 -3.36 20.09
CA ASP A 231 -9.38 -2.01 19.61
C ASP A 231 -8.11 -1.14 19.54
N THR A 232 -6.99 -1.66 20.03
CA THR A 232 -5.70 -0.96 19.97
C THR A 232 -4.63 -1.81 19.27
N THR A 233 -3.61 -1.15 18.77
CA THR A 233 -2.47 -1.80 18.12
C THR A 233 -1.72 -2.72 19.08
N THR A 234 -1.50 -2.26 20.30
CA THR A 234 -0.81 -3.06 21.32
C THR A 234 -1.64 -4.23 21.81
N ARG A 235 -2.95 -4.07 21.89
CA ARG A 235 -3.83 -5.18 22.27
C ARG A 235 -3.80 -6.30 21.21
N LEU A 236 -3.81 -5.95 19.95
CA LEU A 236 -3.68 -6.95 18.87
C LEU A 236 -2.32 -7.66 18.96
N ARG A 237 -1.25 -6.90 19.17
CA ARG A 237 0.08 -7.50 19.37
C ARG A 237 0.12 -8.45 20.55
N GLU A 238 -0.47 -8.09 21.68
CA GLU A 238 -0.56 -8.97 22.87
C GLU A 238 -1.28 -10.28 22.56
N VAL A 239 -2.40 -10.22 21.84
CA VAL A 239 -3.14 -11.43 21.44
C VAL A 239 -2.30 -12.31 20.52
N ILE A 240 -1.54 -11.73 19.62
CA ILE A 240 -0.60 -12.48 18.78
C ILE A 240 0.50 -13.13 19.62
N GLU A 241 1.09 -12.40 20.55
CA GLU A 241 2.11 -12.92 21.47
C GLU A 241 1.58 -14.08 22.30
N GLU A 242 0.40 -13.95 22.87
CA GLU A 242 -0.26 -15.00 23.65
C GLU A 242 -0.57 -16.24 22.80
N THR A 243 -1.08 -16.03 21.59
CA THR A 243 -1.40 -17.12 20.66
C THR A 243 -0.17 -17.92 20.28
N LEU A 244 0.97 -17.26 20.12
CA LEU A 244 2.23 -17.89 19.73
C LEU A 244 3.12 -18.23 20.94
N SER A 245 2.60 -18.19 22.16
CA SER A 245 3.35 -18.46 23.38
C SER A 245 3.90 -19.91 23.46
N PHE A 246 3.33 -20.83 22.70
CA PHE A 246 3.79 -22.23 22.63
C PHE A 246 5.09 -22.42 21.87
N LEU A 247 5.54 -21.41 21.10
CA LEU A 247 6.78 -21.51 20.33
C LEU A 247 8.02 -21.53 21.23
N PRO A 248 9.07 -22.24 20.80
CA PRO A 248 10.36 -22.20 21.50
C PRO A 248 10.90 -20.76 21.58
N GLU A 249 11.51 -20.40 22.71
CA GLU A 249 12.05 -19.04 22.95
C GLU A 249 12.99 -18.56 21.83
N LYS A 250 13.74 -19.47 21.23
CA LYS A 250 14.69 -19.17 20.16
C LYS A 250 14.02 -18.63 18.91
N GLU A 251 12.80 -19.09 18.61
CA GLU A 251 12.05 -18.73 17.40
C GLU A 251 10.97 -17.68 17.66
N LYS A 252 10.51 -17.58 18.90
CA LYS A 252 9.31 -16.81 19.29
C LYS A 252 9.38 -15.35 18.85
N LYS A 253 10.47 -14.66 19.19
CA LYS A 253 10.59 -13.21 18.93
C LYS A 253 10.47 -12.87 17.45
N ASP A 254 11.17 -13.61 16.60
CA ASP A 254 11.16 -13.38 15.16
C ASP A 254 9.81 -13.76 14.54
N THR A 255 9.24 -14.88 14.95
CA THR A 255 7.93 -15.35 14.45
C THR A 255 6.82 -14.41 14.86
N VAL A 256 6.79 -13.93 16.10
CA VAL A 256 5.79 -12.95 16.57
C VAL A 256 5.90 -11.66 15.76
N LYS A 257 7.10 -11.17 15.52
CA LYS A 257 7.31 -9.97 14.71
C LYS A 257 6.74 -10.14 13.29
N LYS A 258 7.07 -11.23 12.63
CA LYS A 258 6.59 -11.52 11.28
C LYS A 258 5.07 -11.69 11.22
N THR A 259 4.50 -12.36 12.21
CA THR A 259 3.04 -12.53 12.30
C THR A 259 2.33 -11.21 12.57
N CYS A 260 2.88 -10.34 13.40
CA CYS A 260 2.37 -8.97 13.57
C CYS A 260 2.38 -8.21 12.23
N GLN A 261 3.47 -8.24 11.51
CA GLN A 261 3.57 -7.59 10.19
C GLN A 261 2.50 -8.09 9.22
N ARG A 262 2.34 -9.41 9.11
CA ARG A 262 1.35 -10.02 8.22
C ARG A 262 -0.09 -9.71 8.65
N THR A 263 -0.36 -9.76 9.94
CA THR A 263 -1.71 -9.51 10.47
C THR A 263 -2.12 -8.06 10.25
N PHE A 264 -1.26 -7.10 10.53
CA PHE A 264 -1.51 -5.69 10.28
C PHE A 264 -1.66 -5.42 8.77
N GLN A 265 -0.81 -6.02 7.94
CA GLN A 265 -0.93 -5.93 6.49
C GLN A 265 -2.25 -6.51 6.00
N ALA A 266 -2.64 -7.68 6.46
CA ALA A 266 -3.88 -8.33 6.05
C ALA A 266 -5.11 -7.49 6.39
N LEU A 267 -5.14 -6.93 7.60
CA LEU A 267 -6.23 -6.03 8.05
C LEU A 267 -6.25 -4.74 7.22
N ARG A 268 -5.09 -4.14 6.98
CA ARG A 268 -4.99 -2.92 6.17
C ARG A 268 -5.52 -3.15 4.74
N ILE A 269 -5.12 -4.22 4.12
CA ILE A 269 -5.60 -4.62 2.79
C ILE A 269 -7.12 -4.79 2.80
N ASP A 270 -7.66 -5.43 3.84
CA ASP A 270 -9.09 -5.68 3.95
C ASP A 270 -9.91 -4.40 4.13
N VAL A 271 -9.58 -3.57 5.11
CA VAL A 271 -10.37 -2.36 5.39
C VAL A 271 -10.29 -1.31 4.28
N ASN A 272 -9.21 -1.31 3.52
CA ASN A 272 -9.01 -0.38 2.41
C ASN A 272 -9.34 -0.98 1.04
N ASN A 273 -9.74 -2.24 0.97
CA ASN A 273 -9.99 -2.96 -0.30
C ASN A 273 -8.81 -2.83 -1.28
N GLU A 274 -7.60 -2.95 -0.80
CA GLU A 274 -6.41 -2.59 -1.58
C GLU A 274 -6.23 -3.42 -2.84
N PHE A 275 -6.54 -4.72 -2.80
CA PHE A 275 -6.41 -5.56 -4.00
C PHE A 275 -7.48 -5.28 -5.04
N GLU A 276 -8.73 -5.04 -4.62
CA GLU A 276 -9.82 -4.71 -5.53
C GLU A 276 -9.55 -3.36 -6.22
N VAL A 277 -9.07 -2.39 -5.46
CA VAL A 277 -8.69 -1.08 -5.98
C VAL A 277 -7.53 -1.20 -6.98
N LEU A 278 -6.50 -1.96 -6.64
CA LEU A 278 -5.36 -2.17 -7.53
C LEU A 278 -5.75 -2.91 -8.81
N TYR A 279 -6.59 -3.91 -8.69
CA TYR A 279 -7.08 -4.66 -9.83
C TYR A 279 -7.87 -3.74 -10.80
N GLU A 280 -8.77 -2.93 -10.28
CA GLU A 280 -9.56 -1.98 -11.07
C GLU A 280 -8.65 -0.95 -11.74
N PHE A 281 -7.67 -0.42 -11.01
CA PHE A 281 -6.67 0.48 -11.56
C PHE A 281 -5.91 -0.15 -12.73
N MET A 282 -5.44 -1.38 -12.57
CA MET A 282 -4.70 -2.09 -13.61
C MET A 282 -5.56 -2.39 -14.84
N GLU A 283 -6.84 -2.65 -14.66
CA GLU A 283 -7.77 -2.82 -15.80
C GLU A 283 -7.99 -1.53 -16.58
N LYS A 284 -8.03 -0.40 -15.88
CA LYS A 284 -8.29 0.92 -16.48
C LYS A 284 -7.04 1.61 -17.04
N LEU A 285 -5.86 1.23 -16.55
CA LEU A 285 -4.60 1.87 -16.89
C LEU A 285 -4.34 1.96 -18.40
N PRO A 286 -4.52 0.91 -19.20
CA PRO A 286 -4.28 1.00 -20.64
C PRO A 286 -5.10 2.08 -21.33
N GLY A 287 -6.38 2.18 -20.98
CA GLY A 287 -7.29 3.19 -21.55
C GLY A 287 -7.00 4.62 -21.12
N ALA A 288 -6.30 4.79 -20.00
CA ALA A 288 -5.90 6.09 -19.47
C ALA A 288 -4.59 6.61 -20.07
N LEU A 289 -3.74 5.73 -20.59
CA LEU A 289 -2.49 6.09 -21.23
C LEU A 289 -2.72 6.55 -22.66
N LYS A 290 -2.05 7.64 -23.05
CA LYS A 290 -1.92 8.01 -24.45
C LYS A 290 -1.05 7.00 -25.19
N PRO A 291 -1.18 6.89 -26.53
CA PRO A 291 -0.23 6.09 -27.29
C PRO A 291 1.22 6.49 -27.02
N GLY A 292 2.04 5.51 -26.69
CA GLY A 292 3.44 5.73 -26.28
C GLY A 292 3.62 6.16 -24.83
N GLY A 293 2.53 6.31 -24.07
CA GLY A 293 2.58 6.63 -22.65
C GLY A 293 3.23 5.52 -21.82
N ARG A 294 3.81 5.88 -20.70
CA ARG A 294 4.55 4.98 -19.83
C ARG A 294 3.97 4.96 -18.42
N ALA A 295 4.00 3.80 -17.79
CA ALA A 295 3.56 3.63 -16.41
C ALA A 295 4.61 2.93 -15.56
N ALA A 296 4.80 3.40 -14.35
CA ALA A 296 5.66 2.78 -13.34
C ALA A 296 4.84 2.51 -12.08
N ILE A 297 4.98 1.32 -11.52
CA ILE A 297 4.25 0.90 -10.32
C ILE A 297 5.25 0.32 -9.33
N LEU A 298 5.31 0.94 -8.13
CA LEU A 298 6.10 0.42 -7.02
C LEU A 298 5.25 -0.49 -6.17
N THR A 299 5.75 -1.68 -5.92
CA THR A 299 5.12 -2.69 -5.09
C THR A 299 5.99 -3.01 -3.89
N PHE A 300 5.37 -3.29 -2.73
CA PHE A 300 6.09 -3.49 -1.47
C PHE A 300 5.86 -4.86 -0.85
N HIS A 301 4.95 -5.65 -1.40
CA HIS A 301 4.77 -7.03 -0.98
C HIS A 301 4.38 -7.91 -2.17
N SER A 302 4.55 -9.21 -2.01
CA SER A 302 4.36 -10.15 -3.12
C SER A 302 2.93 -10.19 -3.66
N GLY A 303 1.94 -9.87 -2.85
CA GLY A 303 0.54 -9.80 -3.29
C GLY A 303 0.32 -8.72 -4.34
N GLU A 304 0.83 -7.51 -4.09
CA GLU A 304 0.81 -6.42 -5.07
C GLU A 304 1.64 -6.78 -6.31
N ASP A 305 2.85 -7.26 -6.10
CA ASP A 305 3.77 -7.59 -7.17
C ASP A 305 3.20 -8.62 -8.15
N LYS A 306 2.62 -9.70 -7.64
CA LYS A 306 1.99 -10.73 -8.47
C LYS A 306 0.80 -10.20 -9.25
N LEU A 307 -0.04 -9.39 -8.64
CA LEU A 307 -1.19 -8.80 -9.29
C LEU A 307 -0.76 -7.87 -10.44
N VAL A 308 0.20 -7.00 -10.17
CA VAL A 308 0.72 -6.05 -11.17
C VAL A 308 1.41 -6.79 -12.31
N LYS A 309 2.29 -7.72 -12.02
CA LYS A 309 2.99 -8.52 -13.05
C LYS A 309 2.01 -9.27 -13.93
N LYS A 310 1.01 -9.90 -13.35
CA LYS A 310 -0.01 -10.63 -14.11
C LYS A 310 -0.78 -9.71 -15.04
N ALA A 311 -1.19 -8.55 -14.57
CA ALA A 311 -1.91 -7.57 -15.37
C ALA A 311 -1.05 -7.02 -16.52
N LEU A 312 0.21 -6.70 -16.26
CA LEU A 312 1.15 -6.21 -17.28
C LEU A 312 1.43 -7.28 -18.35
N LYS A 313 1.68 -8.51 -17.95
CA LYS A 313 1.90 -9.63 -18.88
C LYS A 313 0.67 -9.90 -19.74
N GLN A 314 -0.51 -9.85 -19.15
CA GLN A 314 -1.75 -10.05 -19.89
C GLN A 314 -1.97 -8.92 -20.90
N GLY A 315 -1.74 -7.67 -20.52
CA GLY A 315 -1.84 -6.52 -21.41
C GLY A 315 -0.83 -6.57 -22.55
N TYR A 316 0.40 -7.03 -22.28
CA TYR A 316 1.42 -7.25 -23.32
C TYR A 316 1.00 -8.33 -24.30
N LYS A 317 0.50 -9.45 -23.79
CA LYS A 317 0.01 -10.56 -24.62
C LYS A 317 -1.16 -10.15 -25.51
N GLU A 318 -2.05 -9.31 -24.99
CA GLU A 318 -3.19 -8.78 -25.74
C GLU A 318 -2.83 -7.63 -26.68
N GLY A 319 -1.58 -7.18 -26.68
CA GLY A 319 -1.12 -6.09 -27.52
C GLY A 319 -1.47 -4.69 -27.03
N VAL A 320 -2.01 -4.56 -25.81
CA VAL A 320 -2.33 -3.28 -25.20
C VAL A 320 -1.07 -2.51 -24.80
N TYR A 321 -0.09 -3.23 -24.25
CA TYR A 321 1.24 -2.69 -23.98
C TYR A 321 2.21 -3.18 -25.05
N SER A 322 2.93 -2.25 -25.67
CA SER A 322 3.96 -2.60 -26.68
C SER A 322 5.22 -3.20 -26.04
N GLU A 323 5.53 -2.78 -24.84
CA GLU A 323 6.68 -3.25 -24.06
C GLU A 323 6.35 -3.31 -22.58
N ILE A 324 6.92 -4.28 -21.89
CA ILE A 324 6.94 -4.38 -20.43
C ILE A 324 8.37 -4.68 -19.98
N ALA A 325 8.72 -4.28 -18.76
CA ALA A 325 10.01 -4.62 -18.18
C ALA A 325 10.18 -6.14 -18.09
N ASN A 326 11.34 -6.65 -18.49
CA ASN A 326 11.64 -8.09 -18.44
C ASN A 326 11.70 -8.62 -17.02
N ASP A 327 12.13 -7.77 -16.09
CA ASP A 327 12.23 -8.09 -14.67
C ASP A 327 11.95 -6.84 -13.83
N VAL A 328 11.78 -7.05 -12.54
CA VAL A 328 11.58 -5.97 -11.57
C VAL A 328 12.81 -5.07 -11.52
N VAL A 329 12.60 -3.78 -11.65
CA VAL A 329 13.63 -2.78 -11.40
C VAL A 329 13.76 -2.59 -9.89
N ARG A 330 14.96 -2.79 -9.36
CA ARG A 330 15.22 -2.67 -7.93
C ARG A 330 16.01 -1.41 -7.62
N PRO A 331 15.86 -0.87 -6.39
CA PRO A 331 16.67 0.25 -5.96
C PRO A 331 18.15 -0.15 -5.92
N SER A 332 19.03 0.83 -6.13
CA SER A 332 20.47 0.62 -6.06
C SER A 332 20.91 0.22 -4.64
N ALA A 333 22.06 -0.46 -4.54
CA ALA A 333 22.65 -0.78 -3.24
C ALA A 333 22.99 0.48 -2.42
N GLU A 334 23.41 1.54 -3.10
CA GLU A 334 23.67 2.85 -2.49
C GLU A 334 22.40 3.45 -1.90
N GLU A 335 21.31 3.46 -2.64
CA GLU A 335 20.01 3.94 -2.13
C GLU A 335 19.53 3.11 -0.94
N CYS A 336 19.63 1.78 -0.99
CA CYS A 336 19.27 0.91 0.13
C CYS A 336 20.10 1.17 1.39
N ALA A 337 21.36 1.61 1.23
CA ALA A 337 22.21 1.99 2.35
C ALA A 337 21.81 3.32 2.96
N GLN A 338 21.33 4.27 2.13
CA GLN A 338 20.92 5.61 2.55
C GLN A 338 19.48 5.69 3.04
N ASN A 339 18.59 4.89 2.47
CA ASN A 339 17.16 4.88 2.76
C ASN A 339 16.66 3.47 3.04
N GLY A 340 16.35 3.17 4.29
CA GLY A 340 15.85 1.87 4.71
C GLY A 340 14.54 1.46 4.04
N SER A 341 13.70 2.43 3.66
CA SER A 341 12.43 2.18 2.94
C SER A 341 12.66 1.55 1.55
N ALA A 342 13.78 1.84 0.90
CA ALA A 342 14.10 1.28 -0.40
C ALA A 342 14.41 -0.23 -0.37
N ARG A 343 14.60 -0.81 0.81
CA ARG A 343 14.84 -2.25 0.97
C ARG A 343 13.56 -3.09 0.94
N SER A 344 12.43 -2.45 1.08
CA SER A 344 11.13 -3.13 1.17
C SER A 344 10.61 -3.63 -0.16
#